data_8a94b13f831f915e03bff962165d57bd
#
_entry.id   8a94b13f831f915e03bff962165d57bd
#
_cell.length_a   1.000
_cell.length_b   1.000
_cell.length_c   1.000
_cell.angle_alpha   90.00
_cell.angle_beta   90.00
_cell.angle_gamma   90.00
#
_symmetry.space_group_name_H-M   'P 1'
#
loop_
_entity.id
_entity.type
_entity.pdbx_description
1 polymer ?
#
loop_
_entity_poly.entity_id
_entity_poly.type
_entity_poly.pdbx_seq_one_letter_code
_entity_poly.pdbx_strand_id
1 'polypeptide(L)'
;MDTDFLDWALADFSGYVAADELYDGPFRILSAVDNRRYKRLLYDVLDHDPTHDDIRAFLRRLHTALSARDLTLFGVTTDGSALYPLPLREVFGKVRHQICQFHIVAEVVKAVVGAVASARKGLAAKQPKLRRGRPSTPAAKQAGRTKKRLEAQRAALFTHRYLFVQRHLSKTERKMLWRITRGLPHVYVLRVLMEQVYALFDRRCRTQERSGQTGHTATSAPAVHAGGRDAQEALFAHLGKGLDVS
;
A
#
# COMPACT_ATOMS: atom_id res chain seq x y z
N MET A 1 -14.14 -20.97 22.87
CA MET A 1 -13.58 -21.50 21.61
C MET A 1 -13.29 -22.96 21.86
N ASP A 2 -13.73 -23.82 20.97
CA ASP A 2 -13.62 -25.25 21.09
C ASP A 2 -12.15 -25.67 21.02
N THR A 3 -11.71 -26.49 21.98
CA THR A 3 -10.34 -27.04 22.06
C THR A 3 -10.02 -27.84 20.82
N ASP A 4 -10.96 -28.63 20.33
CA ASP A 4 -10.80 -29.48 19.15
C ASP A 4 -10.54 -28.65 17.88
N PHE A 5 -11.19 -27.49 17.77
CA PHE A 5 -10.92 -26.57 16.68
C PHE A 5 -9.51 -26.00 16.73
N LEU A 6 -9.04 -25.60 17.92
CA LEU A 6 -7.67 -25.07 18.08
C LEU A 6 -6.62 -26.14 17.81
N ASP A 7 -6.85 -27.38 18.25
CA ASP A 7 -5.95 -28.50 17.98
C ASP A 7 -5.83 -28.78 16.49
N TRP A 8 -6.95 -28.80 15.78
CA TRP A 8 -6.95 -28.91 14.32
C TRP A 8 -6.28 -27.71 13.62
N ALA A 9 -6.58 -26.50 14.05
CA ALA A 9 -6.05 -25.29 13.41
C ALA A 9 -4.55 -25.12 13.60
N LEU A 10 -4.03 -25.52 14.77
CA LEU A 10 -2.64 -25.37 15.17
C LEU A 10 -1.78 -26.61 14.91
N ALA A 11 -2.34 -27.74 14.46
CA ALA A 11 -1.62 -29.00 14.27
C ALA A 11 -0.39 -28.88 13.34
N ASP A 12 -0.45 -28.00 12.32
CA ASP A 12 0.63 -27.73 11.36
C ASP A 12 1.00 -26.24 11.30
N PHE A 13 0.93 -25.57 12.47
CA PHE A 13 1.18 -24.15 12.61
C PHE A 13 2.54 -23.73 12.03
N SER A 14 2.54 -22.72 11.18
CA SER A 14 3.73 -22.29 10.45
C SER A 14 4.65 -21.35 11.24
N GLY A 15 4.22 -20.85 12.39
CA GLY A 15 4.91 -19.81 13.15
C GLY A 15 4.67 -18.38 12.65
N TYR A 16 3.85 -18.18 11.62
CA TYR A 16 3.57 -16.87 11.05
C TYR A 16 2.06 -16.58 11.03
N VAL A 17 1.67 -15.45 11.61
CA VAL A 17 0.27 -15.03 11.74
C VAL A 17 0.03 -13.74 10.95
N ALA A 18 -1.09 -13.68 10.26
CA ALA A 18 -1.70 -12.44 9.80
C ALA A 18 -2.84 -12.09 10.75
N ALA A 19 -2.81 -10.87 11.31
CA ALA A 19 -3.89 -10.32 12.12
C ALA A 19 -4.47 -9.09 11.41
N ASP A 20 -5.80 -9.04 11.36
CA ASP A 20 -6.54 -7.99 10.62
C ASP A 20 -7.90 -7.74 11.27
N GLU A 21 -8.47 -6.57 10.99
CA GLU A 21 -9.80 -6.16 11.41
C GLU A 21 -10.73 -6.17 10.21
N LEU A 22 -11.88 -6.84 10.36
CA LEU A 22 -12.96 -6.82 9.38
C LEU A 22 -14.12 -6.00 9.93
N TYR A 23 -14.70 -5.16 9.09
CA TYR A 23 -15.84 -4.32 9.42
C TYR A 23 -17.08 -4.90 8.74
N ASP A 24 -18.05 -5.36 9.55
CA ASP A 24 -19.32 -5.92 9.06
C ASP A 24 -20.50 -5.26 9.78
N GLY A 25 -21.08 -4.27 9.13
CA GLY A 25 -22.17 -3.46 9.71
C GLY A 25 -21.71 -2.77 11.01
N PRO A 26 -22.42 -2.99 12.14
CA PRO A 26 -22.04 -2.42 13.44
C PRO A 26 -20.87 -3.17 14.09
N PHE A 27 -20.54 -4.36 13.60
CA PHE A 27 -19.55 -5.23 14.25
C PHE A 27 -18.14 -5.01 13.68
N ARG A 28 -17.16 -5.26 14.54
CA ARG A 28 -15.73 -5.34 14.21
C ARG A 28 -15.25 -6.74 14.54
N ILE A 29 -14.63 -7.40 13.60
CA ILE A 29 -14.16 -8.77 13.76
C ILE A 29 -12.63 -8.74 13.76
N LEU A 30 -12.02 -8.99 14.91
CA LEU A 30 -10.59 -9.25 14.99
C LEU A 30 -10.36 -10.68 14.51
N SER A 31 -9.40 -10.89 13.64
CA SER A 31 -9.10 -12.20 13.07
C SER A 31 -7.60 -12.46 13.05
N ALA A 32 -7.19 -13.67 13.46
CA ALA A 32 -5.83 -14.17 13.31
C ALA A 32 -5.83 -15.43 12.45
N VAL A 33 -4.97 -15.45 11.42
CA VAL A 33 -4.88 -16.51 10.42
C VAL A 33 -3.44 -16.96 10.32
N ASP A 34 -3.19 -18.26 10.21
CA ASP A 34 -1.86 -18.76 9.82
C ASP A 34 -1.56 -18.29 8.39
N ASN A 35 -0.54 -17.45 8.25
CA ASN A 35 -0.24 -16.75 6.99
C ASN A 35 0.28 -17.68 5.87
N ARG A 36 0.69 -18.91 6.20
CA ARG A 36 1.18 -19.90 5.24
C ARG A 36 0.20 -21.04 4.98
N ARG A 37 -0.60 -21.39 6.01
CA ARG A 37 -1.58 -22.47 5.94
C ARG A 37 -2.98 -21.98 5.59
N TYR A 38 -3.22 -20.66 5.71
CA TYR A 38 -4.52 -20.02 5.47
C TYR A 38 -5.63 -20.53 6.38
N LYS A 39 -5.25 -21.09 7.55
CA LYS A 39 -6.19 -21.52 8.58
C LYS A 39 -6.48 -20.37 9.54
N ARG A 40 -7.75 -20.12 9.80
CA ARG A 40 -8.14 -19.20 10.87
C ARG A 40 -7.82 -19.82 12.19
N LEU A 41 -7.08 -19.10 13.04
CA LEU A 41 -6.64 -19.55 14.36
C LEU A 41 -7.58 -19.03 15.45
N LEU A 42 -7.95 -17.76 15.34
CA LEU A 42 -8.72 -17.07 16.36
C LEU A 42 -9.53 -15.96 15.72
N TYR A 43 -10.69 -15.65 16.30
CA TYR A 43 -11.45 -14.44 16.01
C TYR A 43 -12.18 -13.93 17.25
N ASP A 44 -12.46 -12.64 17.27
CA ASP A 44 -13.34 -11.95 18.22
C ASP A 44 -14.29 -11.04 17.50
N VAL A 45 -15.51 -10.92 18.03
CA VAL A 45 -16.51 -10.00 17.51
C VAL A 45 -16.72 -8.90 18.54
N LEU A 46 -16.50 -7.66 18.12
CA LEU A 46 -16.71 -6.46 18.94
C LEU A 46 -17.91 -5.67 18.40
N ASP A 47 -18.65 -5.04 19.29
CA ASP A 47 -19.76 -4.12 18.97
C ASP A 47 -19.32 -2.64 18.97
N HIS A 48 -18.02 -2.40 19.06
CA HIS A 48 -17.38 -1.09 19.09
C HIS A 48 -16.09 -1.11 18.27
N ASP A 49 -15.52 0.08 18.02
CA ASP A 49 -14.22 0.18 17.34
C ASP A 49 -13.11 -0.36 18.25
N PRO A 50 -12.17 -1.18 17.70
CA PRO A 50 -11.11 -1.81 18.47
C PRO A 50 -10.22 -0.82 19.19
N THR A 51 -9.86 -1.13 20.41
CA THR A 51 -8.91 -0.39 21.24
C THR A 51 -7.60 -1.18 21.43
N HIS A 52 -6.57 -0.55 21.99
CA HIS A 52 -5.35 -1.26 22.36
C HIS A 52 -5.61 -2.39 23.36
N ASP A 53 -6.62 -2.24 24.23
CA ASP A 53 -6.96 -3.27 25.24
C ASP A 53 -7.61 -4.47 24.58
N ASP A 54 -8.48 -4.26 23.60
CA ASP A 54 -9.09 -5.35 22.83
C ASP A 54 -8.03 -6.13 22.06
N ILE A 55 -7.15 -5.43 21.36
CA ILE A 55 -6.04 -6.08 20.64
C ILE A 55 -5.13 -6.82 21.61
N ARG A 56 -4.84 -6.26 22.78
CA ARG A 56 -4.03 -6.91 23.82
C ARG A 56 -4.71 -8.18 24.33
N ALA A 57 -6.00 -8.14 24.63
CA ALA A 57 -6.76 -9.27 25.08
C ALA A 57 -6.79 -10.39 24.02
N PHE A 58 -7.05 -10.01 22.77
CA PHE A 58 -7.05 -10.91 21.61
C PHE A 58 -5.68 -11.60 21.43
N LEU A 59 -4.58 -10.83 21.47
CA LEU A 59 -3.22 -11.36 21.33
C LEU A 59 -2.82 -12.25 22.52
N ARG A 60 -3.26 -11.95 23.75
CA ARG A 60 -3.04 -12.82 24.93
C ARG A 60 -3.72 -14.18 24.74
N ARG A 61 -4.93 -14.21 24.20
CA ARG A 61 -5.62 -15.49 23.90
C ARG A 61 -4.83 -16.30 22.87
N LEU A 62 -4.32 -15.65 21.83
CA LEU A 62 -3.46 -16.32 20.85
C LEU A 62 -2.17 -16.85 21.52
N HIS A 63 -1.52 -16.03 22.34
CA HIS A 63 -0.32 -16.43 23.07
C HIS A 63 -0.57 -17.65 23.96
N THR A 64 -1.67 -17.65 24.73
CA THR A 64 -2.06 -18.78 25.59
C THR A 64 -2.29 -20.05 24.77
N ALA A 65 -2.99 -19.94 23.63
CA ALA A 65 -3.27 -21.08 22.75
C ALA A 65 -1.99 -21.69 22.15
N LEU A 66 -1.02 -20.86 21.79
CA LEU A 66 0.28 -21.29 21.27
C LEU A 66 1.15 -21.91 22.38
N SER A 67 1.23 -21.23 23.53
CA SER A 67 2.05 -21.70 24.67
C SER A 67 1.57 -23.04 25.23
N ALA A 68 0.26 -23.26 25.27
CA ALA A 68 -0.31 -24.55 25.70
C ALA A 68 0.07 -25.74 24.79
N ARG A 69 0.64 -25.45 23.61
CA ARG A 69 1.05 -26.46 22.60
C ARG A 69 2.55 -26.39 22.27
N ASP A 70 3.33 -25.67 23.07
CA ASP A 70 4.76 -25.43 22.84
C ASP A 70 5.09 -24.86 21.43
N LEU A 71 4.15 -24.06 20.87
CA LEU A 71 4.30 -23.48 19.55
C LEU A 71 4.91 -22.07 19.63
N THR A 72 5.86 -21.79 18.74
CA THR A 72 6.57 -20.51 18.69
C THR A 72 6.05 -19.61 17.58
N LEU A 73 5.79 -18.35 17.90
CA LEU A 73 5.45 -17.30 16.93
C LEU A 73 6.72 -16.60 16.43
N PHE A 74 7.03 -16.74 15.14
CA PHE A 74 8.21 -16.16 14.49
C PHE A 74 7.93 -14.77 13.89
N GLY A 75 6.70 -14.51 13.50
CA GLY A 75 6.34 -13.22 12.92
C GLY A 75 4.85 -12.99 12.79
N VAL A 76 4.49 -11.70 12.82
CA VAL A 76 3.11 -11.22 12.65
C VAL A 76 3.05 -10.22 11.51
N THR A 77 2.03 -10.33 10.68
CA THR A 77 1.69 -9.35 9.64
C THR A 77 0.36 -8.69 10.01
N THR A 78 0.31 -7.35 9.99
CA THR A 78 -0.94 -6.58 10.23
C THR A 78 -1.18 -5.58 9.09
N ASP A 79 -2.31 -4.92 9.10
CA ASP A 79 -2.70 -3.87 8.13
C ASP A 79 -1.86 -2.58 8.23
N GLY A 80 -1.15 -2.38 9.33
CA GLY A 80 -0.39 -1.15 9.61
C GLY A 80 -1.12 -0.19 10.55
N SER A 81 -2.26 -0.60 11.12
CA SER A 81 -2.93 0.12 12.20
C SER A 81 -2.00 0.36 13.38
N ALA A 82 -2.06 1.57 13.97
CA ALA A 82 -1.30 1.93 15.15
C ALA A 82 -1.68 1.12 16.39
N LEU A 83 -2.78 0.38 16.34
CA LEU A 83 -3.27 -0.45 17.44
C LEU A 83 -2.42 -1.69 17.73
N TYR A 84 -1.66 -2.20 16.75
CA TYR A 84 -0.93 -3.46 16.90
C TYR A 84 0.47 -3.38 17.53
N PRO A 85 1.33 -2.36 17.22
CA PRO A 85 2.74 -2.40 17.60
C PRO A 85 2.99 -2.51 19.10
N LEU A 86 2.22 -1.76 19.92
CA LEU A 86 2.36 -1.76 21.36
C LEU A 86 1.87 -3.09 21.99
N PRO A 87 0.63 -3.55 21.76
CA PRO A 87 0.16 -4.83 22.28
C PRO A 87 1.01 -6.03 21.82
N LEU A 88 1.48 -6.06 20.57
CA LEU A 88 2.38 -7.13 20.10
C LEU A 88 3.66 -7.20 20.91
N ARG A 89 4.28 -6.05 21.18
CA ARG A 89 5.50 -5.98 21.99
C ARG A 89 5.26 -6.39 23.45
N GLU A 90 4.12 -6.01 24.02
CA GLU A 90 3.76 -6.35 25.39
C GLU A 90 3.46 -7.84 25.58
N VAL A 91 2.81 -8.48 24.59
CA VAL A 91 2.38 -9.88 24.69
C VAL A 91 3.46 -10.86 24.21
N PHE A 92 4.12 -10.55 23.08
CA PHE A 92 5.08 -11.46 22.44
C PHE A 92 6.53 -10.97 22.51
N GLY A 93 6.80 -9.82 23.12
CA GLY A 93 8.15 -9.29 23.22
C GLY A 93 8.73 -8.90 21.84
N LYS A 94 9.89 -9.46 21.50
CA LYS A 94 10.62 -9.17 20.26
C LYS A 94 10.17 -10.07 19.09
N VAL A 95 8.88 -10.12 18.80
CA VAL A 95 8.39 -10.79 17.59
C VAL A 95 8.64 -9.93 16.34
N ARG A 96 8.92 -10.57 15.20
CA ARG A 96 9.04 -9.86 13.92
C ARG A 96 7.65 -9.35 13.50
N HIS A 97 7.51 -8.04 13.36
CA HIS A 97 6.27 -7.42 12.90
C HIS A 97 6.46 -6.81 11.50
N GLN A 98 5.58 -7.18 10.59
CA GLN A 98 5.55 -6.69 9.21
C GLN A 98 4.18 -6.08 8.91
N ILE A 99 4.17 -4.93 8.24
CA ILE A 99 2.94 -4.37 7.69
C ILE A 99 2.57 -5.11 6.40
N CYS A 100 1.30 -5.40 6.24
CA CYS A 100 0.77 -6.11 5.07
C CYS A 100 1.04 -5.32 3.78
N GLN A 101 1.72 -5.98 2.85
CA GLN A 101 2.03 -5.42 1.53
C GLN A 101 0.77 -4.92 0.80
N PHE A 102 -0.34 -5.65 0.90
CA PHE A 102 -1.59 -5.27 0.25
C PHE A 102 -2.09 -3.91 0.74
N HIS A 103 -2.10 -3.68 2.06
CA HIS A 103 -2.56 -2.42 2.64
C HIS A 103 -1.64 -1.25 2.26
N ILE A 104 -0.31 -1.44 2.29
CA ILE A 104 0.63 -0.41 1.83
C ILE A 104 0.36 -0.03 0.38
N VAL A 105 0.24 -1.02 -0.51
CA VAL A 105 -0.03 -0.75 -1.93
C VAL A 105 -1.39 -0.08 -2.12
N ALA A 106 -2.43 -0.49 -1.37
CA ALA A 106 -3.75 0.13 -1.44
C ALA A 106 -3.72 1.61 -1.06
N GLU A 107 -3.01 1.98 0.01
CA GLU A 107 -2.86 3.40 0.41
C GLU A 107 -2.09 4.22 -0.62
N VAL A 108 -1.00 3.69 -1.19
CA VAL A 108 -0.27 4.38 -2.26
C VAL A 108 -1.14 4.54 -3.52
N VAL A 109 -1.94 3.54 -3.87
CA VAL A 109 -2.90 3.62 -4.99
C VAL A 109 -3.91 4.74 -4.75
N LYS A 110 -4.50 4.85 -3.56
CA LYS A 110 -5.42 5.95 -3.20
C LYS A 110 -4.75 7.31 -3.36
N ALA A 111 -3.53 7.46 -2.82
CA ALA A 111 -2.76 8.70 -2.92
C ALA A 111 -2.45 9.08 -4.38
N VAL A 112 -2.00 8.14 -5.20
CA VAL A 112 -1.71 8.37 -6.63
C VAL A 112 -2.96 8.76 -7.41
N VAL A 113 -4.07 8.06 -7.21
CA VAL A 113 -5.35 8.39 -7.89
C VAL A 113 -5.86 9.77 -7.43
N GLY A 114 -5.71 10.09 -6.14
CA GLY A 114 -6.01 11.41 -5.59
C GLY A 114 -5.16 12.51 -6.22
N ALA A 115 -3.85 12.29 -6.38
CA ALA A 115 -2.94 13.24 -7.03
C ALA A 115 -3.29 13.46 -8.51
N VAL A 116 -3.67 12.42 -9.25
CA VAL A 116 -4.18 12.54 -10.63
C VAL A 116 -5.47 13.37 -10.66
N ALA A 117 -6.37 13.18 -9.69
CA ALA A 117 -7.60 13.99 -9.59
C ALA A 117 -7.28 15.45 -9.29
N SER A 118 -6.31 15.74 -8.44
CA SER A 118 -5.83 17.10 -8.15
C SER A 118 -5.20 17.77 -9.37
N ALA A 119 -4.37 17.05 -10.13
CA ALA A 119 -3.83 17.54 -11.40
C ALA A 119 -4.93 17.89 -12.40
N ARG A 120 -6.01 17.11 -12.47
CA ARG A 120 -7.20 17.43 -13.29
C ARG A 120 -7.89 18.72 -12.86
N LYS A 121 -8.05 18.95 -11.55
CA LYS A 121 -8.59 20.20 -10.99
C LYS A 121 -7.70 21.38 -11.38
N GLY A 122 -6.37 21.24 -11.26
CA GLY A 122 -5.40 22.26 -11.68
C GLY A 122 -5.48 22.60 -13.16
N LEU A 123 -5.70 21.60 -14.05
CA LEU A 123 -5.93 21.87 -15.48
C LEU A 123 -7.24 22.61 -15.73
N ALA A 124 -8.30 22.36 -14.96
CA ALA A 124 -9.56 23.10 -15.05
C ALA A 124 -9.38 24.58 -14.67
N ALA A 125 -8.63 24.85 -13.61
CA ALA A 125 -8.34 26.22 -13.15
C ALA A 125 -7.52 27.03 -14.17
N LYS A 126 -6.67 26.37 -14.97
CA LYS A 126 -5.84 26.99 -16.01
C LYS A 126 -6.60 27.23 -17.31
N GLN A 127 -7.86 26.88 -17.41
CA GLN A 127 -8.64 27.11 -18.66
C GLN A 127 -8.92 28.57 -18.87
N PRO A 128 -8.65 29.11 -20.08
CA PRO A 128 -8.97 30.50 -20.40
C PRO A 128 -10.48 30.70 -20.43
N LYS A 129 -10.93 31.81 -19.84
CA LYS A 129 -12.32 32.26 -19.93
C LYS A 129 -12.54 32.85 -21.33
N LEU A 130 -13.43 32.29 -22.13
CA LEU A 130 -13.77 32.76 -23.46
C LEU A 130 -14.95 33.72 -23.38
N ARG A 131 -14.89 34.80 -24.16
CA ARG A 131 -16.06 35.68 -24.37
C ARG A 131 -17.11 34.97 -25.26
N ARG A 132 -18.38 35.30 -25.07
CA ARG A 132 -19.45 34.82 -25.96
C ARG A 132 -19.28 35.33 -27.38
N GLY A 133 -19.63 34.49 -28.35
CA GLY A 133 -19.57 34.81 -29.77
C GLY A 133 -18.42 34.15 -30.53
N ARG A 134 -18.35 34.41 -31.85
CA ARG A 134 -17.31 33.85 -32.73
C ARG A 134 -15.97 34.56 -32.47
N PRO A 135 -14.87 33.82 -32.22
CA PRO A 135 -13.57 34.44 -31.99
C PRO A 135 -13.05 35.10 -33.25
N SER A 136 -12.94 36.44 -33.22
CA SER A 136 -12.49 37.26 -34.35
C SER A 136 -10.98 37.52 -34.33
N THR A 137 -10.36 37.60 -33.13
CA THR A 137 -8.93 37.92 -33.00
C THR A 137 -8.05 36.66 -32.95
N PRO A 138 -6.77 36.73 -33.39
CA PRO A 138 -5.83 35.64 -33.26
C PRO A 138 -5.68 35.13 -31.81
N ALA A 139 -5.67 36.05 -30.84
CA ALA A 139 -5.59 35.72 -29.41
C ALA A 139 -6.82 34.93 -28.92
N ALA A 140 -8.05 35.33 -29.34
CA ALA A 140 -9.27 34.61 -29.01
C ALA A 140 -9.30 33.20 -29.64
N LYS A 141 -8.84 33.06 -30.88
CA LYS A 141 -8.69 31.74 -31.53
C LYS A 141 -7.68 30.85 -30.80
N GLN A 142 -6.55 31.41 -30.37
CA GLN A 142 -5.54 30.67 -29.59
C GLN A 142 -6.07 30.26 -28.22
N ALA A 143 -6.77 31.13 -27.51
CA ALA A 143 -7.42 30.81 -26.24
C ALA A 143 -8.44 29.66 -26.40
N GLY A 144 -9.22 29.66 -27.47
CA GLY A 144 -10.14 28.57 -27.79
C GLY A 144 -9.44 27.23 -28.03
N ARG A 145 -8.34 27.25 -28.80
CA ARG A 145 -7.51 26.03 -29.01
C ARG A 145 -6.91 25.52 -27.70
N THR A 146 -6.38 26.42 -26.86
CA THR A 146 -5.82 26.07 -25.53
C THR A 146 -6.88 25.46 -24.63
N LYS A 147 -8.09 26.06 -24.56
CA LYS A 147 -9.20 25.52 -23.79
C LYS A 147 -9.54 24.11 -24.24
N LYS A 148 -9.76 23.87 -25.52
CA LYS A 148 -10.08 22.56 -26.10
C LYS A 148 -9.01 21.52 -25.79
N ARG A 149 -7.72 21.90 -25.90
CA ARG A 149 -6.60 21.02 -25.54
C ARG A 149 -6.62 20.61 -24.07
N LEU A 150 -6.81 21.58 -23.15
CA LEU A 150 -6.86 21.32 -21.70
C LEU A 150 -8.07 20.47 -21.31
N GLU A 151 -9.22 20.69 -21.95
CA GLU A 151 -10.42 19.87 -21.76
C GLU A 151 -10.19 18.41 -22.21
N ALA A 152 -9.61 18.21 -23.38
CA ALA A 152 -9.26 16.88 -23.87
C ALA A 152 -8.26 16.16 -22.96
N GLN A 153 -7.22 16.86 -22.48
CA GLN A 153 -6.23 16.31 -21.56
C GLN A 153 -6.87 15.95 -20.21
N ARG A 154 -7.75 16.81 -19.68
CA ARG A 154 -8.51 16.57 -18.45
C ARG A 154 -9.42 15.36 -18.57
N ALA A 155 -10.12 15.20 -19.70
CA ALA A 155 -10.96 14.05 -19.99
C ALA A 155 -10.12 12.76 -20.07
N ALA A 156 -8.98 12.81 -20.78
CA ALA A 156 -8.08 11.67 -20.90
C ALA A 156 -7.49 11.22 -19.55
N LEU A 157 -7.09 12.14 -18.68
CA LEU A 157 -6.65 11.84 -17.31
C LEU A 157 -7.75 11.18 -16.48
N PHE A 158 -9.02 11.51 -16.70
CA PHE A 158 -10.13 10.86 -16.02
C PHE A 158 -10.37 9.44 -16.53
N THR A 159 -10.50 9.29 -17.82
CA THR A 159 -10.80 8.01 -18.47
C THR A 159 -9.71 6.97 -18.18
N HIS A 160 -8.45 7.40 -18.20
CA HIS A 160 -7.29 6.51 -18.08
C HIS A 160 -6.57 6.62 -16.73
N ARG A 161 -7.24 7.10 -15.68
CA ARG A 161 -6.62 7.29 -14.35
C ARG A 161 -6.01 6.02 -13.76
N TYR A 162 -6.56 4.86 -14.08
CA TYR A 162 -6.07 3.59 -13.55
C TYR A 162 -4.78 3.09 -14.21
N LEU A 163 -4.39 3.64 -15.38
CA LEU A 163 -3.08 3.34 -15.96
C LEU A 163 -1.92 3.78 -15.06
N PHE A 164 -2.15 4.77 -14.19
CA PHE A 164 -1.13 5.20 -13.23
C PHE A 164 -0.83 4.16 -12.17
N VAL A 165 -1.80 3.31 -11.82
CA VAL A 165 -1.73 2.35 -10.71
C VAL A 165 -1.82 0.88 -11.16
N GLN A 166 -2.01 0.61 -12.44
CA GLN A 166 -2.04 -0.75 -12.98
C GLN A 166 -0.64 -1.38 -12.91
N ARG A 167 -0.52 -2.59 -12.37
CA ARG A 167 0.80 -3.23 -12.13
C ARG A 167 1.58 -3.47 -13.42
N HIS A 168 0.93 -3.98 -14.45
CA HIS A 168 1.54 -4.27 -15.75
C HIS A 168 0.85 -3.49 -16.85
N LEU A 169 1.62 -2.68 -17.58
CA LEU A 169 1.12 -1.96 -18.74
C LEU A 169 1.60 -2.63 -20.02
N SER A 170 0.70 -2.80 -20.97
CA SER A 170 1.00 -3.15 -22.35
C SER A 170 1.76 -2.03 -23.06
N LYS A 171 2.36 -2.32 -24.21
CA LYS A 171 3.04 -1.31 -25.03
C LYS A 171 2.09 -0.19 -25.46
N THR A 172 0.83 -0.51 -25.74
CA THR A 172 -0.21 0.45 -26.15
C THR A 172 -0.61 1.36 -24.99
N GLU A 173 -0.80 0.80 -23.78
CA GLU A 173 -1.13 1.56 -22.57
C GLU A 173 0.01 2.51 -22.16
N ARG A 174 1.27 2.08 -22.26
CA ARG A 174 2.44 2.97 -22.03
C ARG A 174 2.48 4.14 -22.99
N LYS A 175 2.22 3.90 -24.28
CA LYS A 175 2.11 4.97 -25.29
C LYS A 175 0.95 5.93 -24.98
N MET A 176 -0.19 5.40 -24.54
CA MET A 176 -1.34 6.20 -24.14
C MET A 176 -1.00 7.04 -22.92
N LEU A 177 -0.42 6.47 -21.88
CA LEU A 177 0.00 7.17 -20.67
C LEU A 177 0.99 8.30 -21.00
N TRP A 178 2.00 8.04 -21.82
CA TRP A 178 2.94 9.06 -22.27
C TRP A 178 2.24 10.21 -23.01
N ARG A 179 1.27 9.90 -23.89
CA ARG A 179 0.49 10.91 -24.60
C ARG A 179 -0.33 11.80 -23.67
N ILE A 180 -0.97 11.20 -22.66
CA ILE A 180 -1.81 11.89 -21.66
C ILE A 180 -0.96 12.81 -20.79
N THR A 181 0.23 12.33 -20.38
CA THR A 181 1.12 13.06 -19.48
C THR A 181 2.06 14.03 -20.21
N ARG A 182 1.97 14.13 -21.55
CA ARG A 182 2.77 15.06 -22.34
C ARG A 182 2.55 16.50 -21.88
N GLY A 183 3.62 17.15 -21.44
CA GLY A 183 3.56 18.50 -20.85
C GLY A 183 3.12 18.54 -19.37
N LEU A 184 2.99 17.38 -18.73
CA LEU A 184 2.70 17.22 -17.31
C LEU A 184 3.71 16.25 -16.65
N PRO A 185 5.01 16.59 -16.61
CA PRO A 185 6.05 15.68 -16.11
C PRO A 185 5.80 15.28 -14.65
N HIS A 186 5.30 16.18 -13.81
CA HIS A 186 4.93 15.90 -12.42
C HIS A 186 3.83 14.82 -12.28
N VAL A 187 2.94 14.70 -13.27
CA VAL A 187 1.92 13.64 -13.26
C VAL A 187 2.51 12.31 -13.72
N TYR A 188 3.49 12.32 -14.63
CA TYR A 188 4.18 11.10 -15.06
C TYR A 188 4.99 10.46 -13.92
N VAL A 189 5.57 11.28 -13.04
CA VAL A 189 6.31 10.81 -11.85
C VAL A 189 5.45 9.91 -10.96
N LEU A 190 4.13 10.14 -10.88
CA LEU A 190 3.21 9.26 -10.13
C LEU A 190 3.24 7.82 -10.66
N ARG A 191 3.39 7.64 -11.96
CA ARG A 191 3.54 6.30 -12.55
C ARG A 191 4.88 5.68 -12.19
N VAL A 192 5.96 6.45 -12.27
CA VAL A 192 7.31 5.99 -11.89
C VAL A 192 7.32 5.56 -10.42
N LEU A 193 6.70 6.34 -9.53
CA LEU A 193 6.56 5.99 -8.12
C LEU A 193 5.84 4.64 -7.95
N MET A 194 4.71 4.43 -8.64
CA MET A 194 3.98 3.16 -8.56
C MET A 194 4.80 1.97 -9.05
N GLU A 195 5.60 2.15 -10.10
CA GLU A 195 6.50 1.10 -10.60
C GLU A 195 7.57 0.74 -9.57
N GLN A 196 8.14 1.74 -8.88
CA GLN A 196 9.09 1.52 -7.79
C GLN A 196 8.44 0.80 -6.60
N VAL A 197 7.23 1.20 -6.21
CA VAL A 197 6.47 0.53 -5.14
C VAL A 197 6.22 -0.94 -5.49
N TYR A 198 5.81 -1.24 -6.71
CA TYR A 198 5.63 -2.62 -7.13
C TYR A 198 6.94 -3.42 -7.17
N ALA A 199 8.05 -2.78 -7.56
CA ALA A 199 9.35 -3.42 -7.56
C ALA A 199 9.84 -3.79 -6.14
N LEU A 200 9.56 -2.96 -5.12
CA LEU A 200 9.86 -3.26 -3.71
C LEU A 200 9.20 -4.56 -3.23
N PHE A 201 8.02 -4.88 -3.76
CA PHE A 201 7.24 -6.04 -3.38
C PHE A 201 7.30 -7.17 -4.42
N ASP A 202 8.17 -7.08 -5.41
CA ASP A 202 8.38 -8.20 -6.34
C ASP A 202 9.14 -9.32 -5.60
N ARG A 203 8.55 -10.53 -5.59
CA ARG A 203 9.14 -11.71 -4.95
C ARG A 203 10.50 -12.11 -5.50
N ARG A 204 10.93 -11.54 -6.64
CA ARG A 204 12.27 -11.70 -7.19
C ARG A 204 13.34 -10.91 -6.43
N CYS A 205 12.97 -9.87 -5.67
CA CYS A 205 13.83 -9.24 -4.68
C CYS A 205 13.97 -10.16 -3.45
N ARG A 206 14.59 -11.33 -3.64
CA ARG A 206 15.00 -12.16 -2.51
C ARG A 206 16.13 -11.41 -1.81
N THR A 207 15.92 -11.02 -0.54
CA THR A 207 17.04 -10.88 0.38
C THR A 207 17.83 -12.16 0.27
N GLN A 208 19.11 -12.07 -0.09
CA GLN A 208 20.03 -13.20 -0.02
C GLN A 208 19.97 -13.71 1.43
N GLU A 209 19.23 -14.78 1.68
CA GLU A 209 19.49 -15.61 2.82
C GLU A 209 20.92 -16.07 2.66
N ARG A 210 21.74 -15.71 3.62
CA ARG A 210 23.11 -16.20 3.74
C ARG A 210 23.06 -17.72 3.79
N SER A 211 23.16 -18.36 2.65
CA SER A 211 23.71 -19.69 2.58
C SER A 211 25.21 -19.50 2.82
N GLY A 212 25.65 -19.85 4.04
CA GLY A 212 27.08 -20.01 4.29
C GLY A 212 27.63 -21.07 3.38
N GLN A 213 28.40 -20.63 2.39
CA GLN A 213 29.52 -21.40 1.82
C GLN A 213 30.45 -20.43 1.11
N THR A 214 31.68 -20.51 1.53
CA THR A 214 32.94 -19.92 1.05
C THR A 214 33.10 -19.95 -0.46
N GLY A 215 33.62 -18.87 -1.04
CA GLY A 215 34.37 -18.96 -2.31
C GLY A 215 34.25 -17.79 -3.29
N HIS A 216 35.13 -16.85 -3.15
CA HIS A 216 35.83 -16.04 -4.18
C HIS A 216 35.05 -15.13 -5.16
N THR A 217 35.44 -13.86 -5.01
CA THR A 217 35.76 -12.77 -5.97
C THR A 217 34.68 -12.26 -6.94
N ALA A 218 34.36 -11.07 -6.76
CA ALA A 218 34.60 -9.85 -7.50
C ALA A 218 33.37 -9.02 -7.88
N THR A 219 33.54 -7.78 -7.58
CA THR A 219 33.11 -6.54 -8.24
C THR A 219 31.82 -5.92 -7.73
N SER A 220 32.05 -4.83 -7.04
CA SER A 220 31.21 -3.90 -6.37
C SER A 220 30.12 -3.25 -7.25
N ALA A 221 28.88 -3.38 -6.81
CA ALA A 221 27.86 -2.35 -6.98
C ALA A 221 27.29 -2.04 -5.57
N PRO A 222 26.95 -0.79 -5.24
CA PRO A 222 26.65 -0.40 -3.87
C PRO A 222 25.39 -1.08 -3.36
N ALA A 223 25.53 -1.84 -2.28
CA ALA A 223 24.43 -2.43 -1.55
C ALA A 223 23.64 -1.32 -0.86
N VAL A 224 22.38 -1.11 -1.25
CA VAL A 224 21.42 -0.39 -0.47
C VAL A 224 20.96 -1.30 0.67
N HIS A 225 21.71 -1.24 1.78
CA HIS A 225 21.27 -1.77 3.05
C HIS A 225 20.31 -0.75 3.68
N ALA A 226 19.01 -0.91 3.45
CA ALA A 226 18.02 -0.33 4.32
C ALA A 226 17.16 -1.48 4.84
N GLY A 227 17.19 -1.70 6.17
CA GLY A 227 16.25 -2.58 6.83
C GLY A 227 14.83 -2.10 6.56
N GLY A 228 13.88 -3.03 6.39
CA GLY A 228 12.54 -2.74 5.89
C GLY A 228 11.75 -1.67 6.67
N ARG A 229 12.14 -1.30 7.89
CA ARG A 229 11.58 -0.19 8.68
C ARG A 229 12.01 1.17 8.14
N ASP A 230 13.30 1.36 7.88
CA ASP A 230 13.83 2.66 7.44
C ASP A 230 13.32 3.05 6.05
N ALA A 231 13.12 2.07 5.17
CA ALA A 231 12.52 2.29 3.84
C ALA A 231 11.02 2.63 3.93
N GLN A 232 10.31 2.05 4.90
CA GLN A 232 8.90 2.35 5.17
C GLN A 232 8.73 3.76 5.75
N GLU A 233 9.51 4.12 6.77
CA GLU A 233 9.46 5.45 7.38
C GLU A 233 9.89 6.55 6.39
N ALA A 234 10.90 6.29 5.56
CA ALA A 234 11.32 7.21 4.51
C ALA A 234 10.24 7.42 3.44
N LEU A 235 9.51 6.36 3.06
CA LEU A 235 8.40 6.42 2.10
C LEU A 235 7.23 7.25 2.66
N PHE A 236 6.84 7.00 3.93
CA PHE A 236 5.76 7.74 4.59
C PHE A 236 6.16 9.20 4.89
N ALA A 237 7.40 9.46 5.31
CA ALA A 237 7.89 10.82 5.53
C ALA A 237 7.94 11.65 4.24
N HIS A 238 8.21 11.01 3.10
CA HIS A 238 8.22 11.69 1.79
C HIS A 238 6.82 11.95 1.25
N LEU A 239 5.89 11.04 1.48
CA LEU A 239 4.48 11.18 1.09
C LEU A 239 3.72 12.19 1.97
N GLY A 240 4.05 12.27 3.26
CA GLY A 240 3.44 13.23 4.21
C GLY A 240 3.85 14.69 3.96
N LYS A 241 5.07 14.95 3.50
CA LYS A 241 5.56 16.30 3.21
C LYS A 241 5.02 16.91 1.90
N GLY A 242 4.37 16.12 1.04
CA GLY A 242 3.82 16.57 -0.22
C GLY A 242 2.34 16.99 -0.19
N LEU A 243 1.67 16.90 0.95
CA LEU A 243 0.23 17.18 1.09
C LEU A 243 -0.10 18.51 1.76
N ASP A 244 0.89 19.22 2.30
CA ASP A 244 0.73 20.61 2.77
C ASP A 244 1.01 21.58 1.62
N VAL A 245 0.06 21.72 0.73
CA VAL A 245 -0.07 22.88 -0.15
C VAL A 245 -1.46 23.45 0.02
N SER A 246 -1.52 24.48 0.85
CA SER A 246 -2.61 25.45 1.02
C SER A 246 -3.35 25.81 -0.29
#